data_5935b801c28012e8170e62dc5f4a0590
#
_entry.id   5935b801c28012e8170e62dc5f4a0590
#
_cell.length_a   1.000
_cell.length_b   1.000
_cell.length_c   1.000
_cell.angle_alpha   90.00
_cell.angle_beta   90.00
_cell.angle_gamma   90.00
#
_symmetry.space_group_name_H-M   'P 1'
#
loop_
_entity.id
_entity.type
_entity.pdbx_description
1 polymer ?
#
loop_
_entity_poly.entity_id
_entity_poly.type
_entity_poly.pdbx_seq_one_letter_code
_entity_poly.pdbx_strand_id
1 'polypeptide(L)'
;MLGKTAGSLYWMARYLERSENNARLIDAGFRIALTRSNTAEAEWRSVLVTAGQDGRFRQAHGEDYSSQRVVDFMLRDPANPSSILSVIKQARDNARTARTYLTREVWEAVNTSWMTLGALLKRQVRKDDLPDALAAIRRQNGQVRGALTGTMLRNDGFHFAQLGTFLERADNIARILDVKYYLLLPSVAHIGGSIDNVQWETILRSVSAHRAYRWLYGAEISALKIAEFLILYRQLPRSLAFCCERVEEHLGQIQRGYAEETEAGRMAAALCRDRLSAPIQAIFDGGLHEYLSGFLGATGALARQVERDYRFVE
;
A
#
# COMPACT_ATOMS: atom_id res chain seq x y z
N MET A 1 -13.64 22.60 -5.81
CA MET A 1 -13.17 21.82 -6.99
C MET A 1 -14.29 20.94 -7.52
N LEU A 2 -14.30 20.59 -8.81
CA LEU A 2 -15.27 19.62 -9.37
C LEU A 2 -14.99 18.22 -8.84
N GLY A 3 -16.04 17.44 -8.52
CA GLY A 3 -15.92 16.09 -7.98
C GLY A 3 -15.04 15.17 -8.82
N LYS A 4 -15.22 15.19 -10.14
CA LYS A 4 -14.38 14.45 -11.09
C LYS A 4 -12.89 14.78 -11.01
N THR A 5 -12.54 16.05 -10.77
CA THR A 5 -11.14 16.48 -10.62
C THR A 5 -10.58 16.01 -9.28
N ALA A 6 -11.35 16.15 -8.20
CA ALA A 6 -10.99 15.64 -6.88
C ALA A 6 -10.75 14.13 -6.93
N GLY A 7 -11.67 13.39 -7.53
CA GLY A 7 -11.56 11.95 -7.75
C GLY A 7 -10.32 11.57 -8.56
N SER A 8 -10.01 12.33 -9.62
CA SER A 8 -8.82 12.07 -10.43
C SER A 8 -7.53 12.26 -9.64
N LEU A 9 -7.39 13.29 -8.80
CA LEU A 9 -6.23 13.51 -7.94
C LEU A 9 -6.09 12.41 -6.87
N TYR A 10 -7.20 12.05 -6.24
CA TYR A 10 -7.27 10.98 -5.25
C TYR A 10 -6.86 9.63 -5.86
N TRP A 11 -7.44 9.24 -6.99
CA TRP A 11 -7.15 7.96 -7.63
C TRP A 11 -5.76 7.93 -8.26
N MET A 12 -5.26 9.04 -8.82
CA MET A 12 -3.86 9.16 -9.26
C MET A 12 -2.91 8.75 -8.13
N ALA A 13 -3.09 9.32 -6.97
CA ALA A 13 -2.22 9.07 -5.82
C ALA A 13 -2.39 7.65 -5.26
N ARG A 14 -3.62 7.11 -5.22
CA ARG A 14 -3.86 5.70 -4.86
C ARG A 14 -3.14 4.74 -5.79
N TYR A 15 -3.23 4.93 -7.09
CA TYR A 15 -2.56 4.06 -8.07
C TYR A 15 -1.02 4.13 -7.97
N LEU A 16 -0.46 5.31 -7.74
CA LEU A 16 0.98 5.46 -7.51
C LEU A 16 1.43 4.72 -6.25
N GLU A 17 0.74 4.89 -5.13
CA GLU A 17 1.07 4.18 -3.88
C GLU A 17 0.87 2.67 -4.04
N ARG A 18 -0.17 2.20 -4.75
CA ARG A 18 -0.40 0.78 -5.06
C ARG A 18 0.73 0.19 -5.90
N SER A 19 1.24 0.91 -6.88
CA SER A 19 2.37 0.43 -7.70
C SER A 19 3.63 0.24 -6.85
N GLU A 20 3.91 1.15 -5.92
CA GLU A 20 5.02 1.02 -4.97
C GLU A 20 4.82 -0.15 -4.01
N ASN A 21 3.60 -0.31 -3.48
CA ASN A 21 3.26 -1.40 -2.56
C ASN A 21 3.40 -2.76 -3.24
N ASN A 22 2.90 -2.91 -4.47
CA ASN A 22 3.06 -4.15 -5.24
C ASN A 22 4.53 -4.47 -5.51
N ALA A 23 5.34 -3.46 -5.86
CA ALA A 23 6.79 -3.67 -6.04
C ALA A 23 7.47 -4.14 -4.74
N ARG A 24 7.05 -3.63 -3.58
CA ARG A 24 7.56 -4.06 -2.26
C ARG A 24 7.13 -5.47 -1.89
N LEU A 25 5.89 -5.85 -2.20
CA LEU A 25 5.40 -7.21 -1.98
C LEU A 25 6.14 -8.23 -2.84
N ILE A 26 6.37 -7.91 -4.12
CA ILE A 26 7.17 -8.76 -5.01
C ILE A 26 8.61 -8.90 -4.49
N ASP A 27 9.25 -7.82 -4.04
CA ASP A 27 10.61 -7.85 -3.46
C ASP A 27 10.65 -8.74 -2.21
N ALA A 28 9.64 -8.66 -1.35
CA ALA A 28 9.53 -9.51 -0.16
C ALA A 28 9.37 -10.99 -0.54
N GLY A 29 8.43 -11.32 -1.42
CA GLY A 29 8.23 -12.69 -1.90
C GLY A 29 9.47 -13.26 -2.59
N PHE A 30 10.15 -12.46 -3.40
CA PHE A 30 11.39 -12.84 -4.07
C PHE A 30 12.50 -13.20 -3.07
N ARG A 31 12.70 -12.38 -2.03
CA ARG A 31 13.72 -12.63 -0.98
C ARG A 31 13.41 -13.89 -0.17
N ILE A 32 12.15 -14.11 0.18
CA ILE A 32 11.75 -15.31 0.93
C ILE A 32 11.93 -16.56 0.05
N ALA A 33 11.50 -16.51 -1.22
CA ALA A 33 11.64 -17.62 -2.15
C ALA A 33 13.11 -18.01 -2.43
N LEU A 34 14.05 -17.06 -2.33
CA LEU A 34 15.49 -17.36 -2.43
C LEU A 34 16.02 -18.16 -1.24
N THR A 35 15.41 -18.03 -0.07
CA THR A 35 15.84 -18.72 1.17
C THR A 35 15.14 -20.07 1.39
N ARG A 36 14.06 -20.35 0.62
CA ARG A 36 13.18 -21.50 0.83
C ARG A 36 12.69 -22.10 -0.50
N SER A 37 13.53 -22.88 -1.16
CA SER A 37 13.19 -23.50 -2.45
C SER A 37 11.96 -24.43 -2.39
N ASN A 38 11.74 -25.13 -1.27
CA ASN A 38 10.68 -26.14 -1.14
C ASN A 38 9.28 -25.59 -0.89
N THR A 39 9.13 -24.28 -0.59
CA THR A 39 7.86 -23.61 -0.32
C THR A 39 7.63 -22.40 -1.23
N ALA A 40 8.41 -22.27 -2.30
CA ALA A 40 8.40 -21.09 -3.15
C ALA A 40 7.02 -20.77 -3.75
N GLU A 41 6.24 -21.76 -4.15
CA GLU A 41 4.88 -21.55 -4.69
C GLU A 41 3.91 -21.03 -3.64
N ALA A 42 3.98 -21.54 -2.40
CA ALA A 42 3.15 -21.05 -1.31
C ALA A 42 3.48 -19.58 -0.96
N GLU A 43 4.76 -19.22 -1.01
CA GLU A 43 5.22 -17.85 -0.79
C GLU A 43 4.71 -16.91 -1.91
N TRP A 44 4.77 -17.32 -3.17
CA TRP A 44 4.25 -16.55 -4.29
C TRP A 44 2.73 -16.43 -4.27
N ARG A 45 2.01 -17.47 -3.85
CA ARG A 45 0.58 -17.39 -3.58
C ARG A 45 0.28 -16.36 -2.48
N SER A 46 1.07 -16.35 -1.40
CA SER A 46 0.97 -15.38 -0.31
C SER A 46 1.07 -13.93 -0.80
N VAL A 47 1.98 -13.64 -1.74
CA VAL A 47 2.09 -12.32 -2.38
C VAL A 47 0.78 -11.92 -3.06
N LEU A 48 0.15 -12.84 -3.81
CA LEU A 48 -1.12 -12.59 -4.51
C LEU A 48 -2.28 -12.39 -3.54
N VAL A 49 -2.35 -13.17 -2.46
CA VAL A 49 -3.39 -13.05 -1.42
C VAL A 49 -3.26 -11.68 -0.74
N THR A 50 -2.03 -11.29 -0.35
CA THR A 50 -1.77 -9.96 0.24
C THR A 50 -2.19 -8.82 -0.68
N ALA A 51 -1.88 -8.94 -1.97
CA ALA A 51 -2.28 -7.97 -2.98
C ALA A 51 -3.79 -8.01 -3.30
N GLY A 52 -4.55 -8.97 -2.77
CA GLY A 52 -5.96 -9.19 -3.08
C GLY A 52 -6.20 -9.65 -4.52
N GLN A 53 -5.23 -10.34 -5.13
CA GLN A 53 -5.25 -10.74 -6.54
C GLN A 53 -5.29 -12.25 -6.79
N ASP A 54 -5.29 -13.09 -5.75
CA ASP A 54 -5.27 -14.57 -5.87
C ASP A 54 -6.46 -15.11 -6.70
N GLY A 55 -7.67 -14.60 -6.47
CA GLY A 55 -8.85 -15.02 -7.23
C GLY A 55 -8.75 -14.72 -8.73
N ARG A 56 -8.25 -13.53 -9.09
CA ARG A 56 -8.04 -13.14 -10.50
C ARG A 56 -6.91 -13.93 -11.14
N PHE A 57 -5.85 -14.18 -10.39
CA PHE A 57 -4.74 -15.00 -10.86
C PHE A 57 -5.20 -16.42 -11.19
N ARG A 58 -5.95 -17.06 -10.28
CA ARG A 58 -6.51 -18.39 -10.52
C ARG A 58 -7.44 -18.45 -11.72
N GLN A 59 -8.23 -17.42 -11.93
CA GLN A 59 -9.11 -17.32 -13.10
C GLN A 59 -8.32 -17.25 -14.42
N ALA A 60 -7.19 -16.53 -14.43
CA ALA A 60 -6.39 -16.31 -15.64
C ALA A 60 -5.34 -17.40 -15.90
N HIS A 61 -4.75 -17.98 -14.83
CA HIS A 61 -3.57 -18.85 -14.91
C HIS A 61 -3.71 -20.18 -14.16
N GLY A 62 -4.87 -20.46 -13.55
CA GLY A 62 -5.06 -21.65 -12.72
C GLY A 62 -4.24 -21.60 -11.43
N GLU A 63 -3.76 -22.76 -10.97
CA GLU A 63 -3.01 -22.89 -9.72
C GLU A 63 -1.48 -23.00 -9.91
N ASP A 64 -0.95 -22.53 -11.04
CA ASP A 64 0.49 -22.50 -11.29
C ASP A 64 1.12 -21.23 -10.69
N TYR A 65 1.44 -21.29 -9.41
CA TYR A 65 2.07 -20.20 -8.65
C TYR A 65 3.60 -20.12 -8.86
N SER A 66 4.09 -20.50 -10.04
CA SER A 66 5.50 -20.32 -10.35
C SER A 66 5.90 -18.84 -10.26
N SER A 67 7.11 -18.60 -9.76
CA SER A 67 7.63 -17.22 -9.54
C SER A 67 7.51 -16.34 -10.78
N GLN A 68 7.82 -16.91 -11.95
CA GLN A 68 7.81 -16.18 -13.21
C GLN A 68 6.39 -15.72 -13.59
N ARG A 69 5.37 -16.57 -13.40
CA ARG A 69 3.97 -16.23 -13.71
C ARG A 69 3.41 -15.21 -12.73
N VAL A 70 3.64 -15.41 -11.44
CA VAL A 70 3.18 -14.48 -10.42
C VAL A 70 3.81 -13.10 -10.59
N VAL A 71 5.13 -13.04 -10.82
CA VAL A 71 5.84 -11.80 -11.07
C VAL A 71 5.32 -11.11 -12.34
N ASP A 72 5.16 -11.83 -13.45
CA ASP A 72 4.66 -11.26 -14.70
C ASP A 72 3.21 -10.73 -14.54
N PHE A 73 2.34 -11.50 -13.88
CA PHE A 73 0.97 -11.09 -13.56
C PHE A 73 0.91 -9.81 -12.70
N MET A 74 1.75 -9.71 -11.70
CA MET A 74 1.80 -8.53 -10.81
C MET A 74 2.46 -7.32 -11.46
N LEU A 75 3.42 -7.52 -12.36
CA LEU A 75 4.14 -6.43 -13.01
C LEU A 75 3.38 -5.84 -14.21
N ARG A 76 2.81 -6.68 -15.08
CA ARG A 76 2.43 -6.22 -16.42
C ARG A 76 1.21 -6.87 -17.05
N ASP A 77 0.66 -7.95 -16.50
CA ASP A 77 -0.45 -8.66 -17.14
C ASP A 77 -1.71 -7.75 -17.21
N PRO A 78 -2.29 -7.54 -18.39
CA PRO A 78 -3.49 -6.73 -18.55
C PRO A 78 -4.74 -7.36 -17.92
N ALA A 79 -4.76 -8.69 -17.69
CA ALA A 79 -5.82 -9.36 -16.94
C ALA A 79 -5.85 -8.93 -15.47
N ASN A 80 -4.75 -8.35 -14.97
CA ASN A 80 -4.66 -7.78 -13.64
C ASN A 80 -4.77 -6.25 -13.68
N PRO A 81 -5.95 -5.65 -13.37
CA PRO A 81 -6.10 -4.19 -13.33
C PRO A 81 -5.27 -3.53 -12.23
N SER A 82 -4.74 -4.32 -11.29
CA SER A 82 -3.80 -3.88 -10.24
C SER A 82 -2.35 -4.18 -10.58
N SER A 83 -2.02 -4.69 -11.79
CA SER A 83 -0.62 -4.82 -12.21
C SER A 83 0.06 -3.45 -12.22
N ILE A 84 1.37 -3.43 -11.97
CA ILE A 84 2.12 -2.16 -11.88
C ILE A 84 1.95 -1.35 -13.16
N LEU A 85 2.01 -1.97 -14.33
CA LEU A 85 1.82 -1.30 -15.60
C LEU A 85 0.40 -0.72 -15.74
N SER A 86 -0.63 -1.48 -15.34
CA SER A 86 -2.03 -1.03 -15.39
C SER A 86 -2.28 0.16 -14.47
N VAL A 87 -1.81 0.09 -13.21
CA VAL A 87 -2.05 1.18 -12.25
C VAL A 87 -1.26 2.45 -12.58
N ILE A 88 -0.04 2.34 -13.12
CA ILE A 88 0.72 3.51 -13.56
C ILE A 88 0.06 4.17 -14.78
N LYS A 89 -0.50 3.39 -15.70
CA LYS A 89 -1.32 3.93 -16.80
C LYS A 89 -2.52 4.69 -16.25
N GLN A 90 -3.27 4.10 -15.32
CA GLN A 90 -4.43 4.74 -14.69
C GLN A 90 -4.03 6.00 -13.91
N ALA A 91 -2.89 5.98 -13.20
CA ALA A 91 -2.36 7.17 -12.53
C ALA A 91 -2.09 8.31 -13.52
N ARG A 92 -1.46 8.01 -14.66
CA ARG A 92 -1.22 9.01 -15.72
C ARG A 92 -2.52 9.53 -16.35
N ASP A 93 -3.49 8.66 -16.61
CA ASP A 93 -4.76 9.06 -17.19
C ASP A 93 -5.53 10.00 -16.24
N ASN A 94 -5.51 9.70 -14.94
CA ASN A 94 -6.06 10.59 -13.90
C ASN A 94 -5.28 11.91 -13.78
N ALA A 95 -3.95 11.87 -13.83
CA ALA A 95 -3.12 13.09 -13.85
C ALA A 95 -3.46 13.99 -15.05
N ARG A 96 -3.71 13.39 -16.23
CA ARG A 96 -4.12 14.12 -17.43
C ARG A 96 -5.48 14.80 -17.26
N THR A 97 -6.45 14.14 -16.62
CA THR A 97 -7.77 14.69 -16.33
C THR A 97 -7.68 15.87 -15.35
N ALA A 98 -6.81 15.75 -14.34
CA ALA A 98 -6.63 16.80 -13.32
C ALA A 98 -5.47 17.77 -13.62
N ARG A 99 -4.98 17.83 -14.86
CA ARG A 99 -3.72 18.54 -15.20
C ARG A 99 -3.67 20.00 -14.79
N THR A 100 -4.78 20.70 -14.82
CA THR A 100 -4.87 22.12 -14.44
C THR A 100 -4.66 22.38 -12.95
N TYR A 101 -4.73 21.34 -12.13
CA TYR A 101 -4.48 21.36 -10.68
C TYR A 101 -3.09 20.86 -10.29
N LEU A 102 -2.33 20.30 -11.26
CA LEU A 102 -0.99 19.81 -11.04
C LEU A 102 0.04 20.86 -11.42
N THR A 103 1.15 20.92 -10.69
CA THR A 103 2.32 21.67 -11.13
C THR A 103 2.95 20.97 -12.35
N ARG A 104 3.77 21.70 -13.09
CA ARG A 104 4.52 21.17 -14.22
C ARG A 104 5.38 19.97 -13.79
N GLU A 105 6.04 20.10 -12.66
CA GLU A 105 6.94 19.09 -12.10
C GLU A 105 6.22 17.80 -11.75
N VAL A 106 5.01 17.87 -11.16
CA VAL A 106 4.19 16.68 -10.87
C VAL A 106 3.75 16.00 -12.15
N TRP A 107 3.26 16.77 -13.14
CA TRP A 107 2.85 16.20 -14.42
C TRP A 107 4.02 15.53 -15.14
N GLU A 108 5.19 16.18 -15.22
CA GLU A 108 6.38 15.64 -15.84
C GLU A 108 6.86 14.37 -15.14
N ALA A 109 6.85 14.35 -13.80
CA ALA A 109 7.24 13.17 -13.02
C ALA A 109 6.30 11.97 -13.27
N VAL A 110 4.98 12.18 -13.30
CA VAL A 110 3.99 11.13 -13.60
C VAL A 110 4.15 10.63 -15.04
N ASN A 111 4.30 11.53 -16.00
CA ASN A 111 4.46 11.16 -17.41
C ASN A 111 5.78 10.42 -17.66
N THR A 112 6.88 10.86 -17.06
CA THR A 112 8.19 10.20 -17.11
C THR A 112 8.12 8.82 -16.48
N SER A 113 7.42 8.69 -15.33
CA SER A 113 7.18 7.41 -14.67
C SER A 113 6.48 6.41 -15.62
N TRP A 114 5.40 6.84 -16.29
CA TRP A 114 4.72 6.02 -17.29
C TRP A 114 5.63 5.60 -18.44
N MET A 115 6.38 6.53 -19.02
CA MET A 115 7.28 6.24 -20.15
C MET A 115 8.39 5.25 -19.75
N THR A 116 9.04 5.51 -18.61
CA THR A 116 10.14 4.69 -18.10
C THR A 116 9.68 3.27 -17.75
N LEU A 117 8.60 3.17 -16.98
CA LEU A 117 8.09 1.87 -16.55
C LEU A 117 7.39 1.12 -17.70
N GLY A 118 6.74 1.83 -18.62
CA GLY A 118 6.19 1.24 -19.83
C GLY A 118 7.25 0.62 -20.73
N ALA A 119 8.41 1.28 -20.89
CA ALA A 119 9.55 0.71 -21.61
C ALA A 119 10.17 -0.49 -20.87
N LEU A 120 10.37 -0.36 -19.55
CA LEU A 120 10.96 -1.39 -18.70
C LEU A 120 10.12 -2.68 -18.69
N LEU A 121 8.79 -2.53 -18.55
CA LEU A 121 7.84 -3.63 -18.41
C LEU A 121 7.22 -4.08 -19.74
N LYS A 122 7.68 -3.56 -20.88
CA LYS A 122 7.21 -3.98 -22.21
C LYS A 122 7.45 -5.48 -22.46
N ARG A 123 8.56 -6.00 -21.92
CA ARG A 123 8.89 -7.44 -21.99
C ARG A 123 8.87 -8.03 -20.59
N GLN A 124 8.79 -9.35 -20.54
CA GLN A 124 8.90 -10.10 -19.30
C GLN A 124 10.25 -9.81 -18.61
N VAL A 125 10.19 -9.51 -17.32
CA VAL A 125 11.39 -9.24 -16.50
C VAL A 125 12.02 -10.57 -16.10
N ARG A 126 13.29 -10.76 -16.41
CA ARG A 126 14.02 -11.96 -16.01
C ARG A 126 14.28 -11.93 -14.50
N LYS A 127 14.48 -13.10 -13.91
CA LYS A 127 14.74 -13.26 -12.47
C LYS A 127 15.92 -12.41 -11.99
N ASP A 128 16.98 -12.37 -12.76
CA ASP A 128 18.22 -11.63 -12.41
C ASP A 128 18.02 -10.10 -12.48
N ASP A 129 17.13 -9.63 -13.37
CA ASP A 129 16.84 -8.21 -13.58
C ASP A 129 15.73 -7.70 -12.62
N LEU A 130 15.06 -8.60 -11.88
CA LEU A 130 13.91 -8.27 -11.05
C LEU A 130 14.23 -7.26 -9.94
N PRO A 131 15.32 -7.37 -9.17
CA PRO A 131 15.66 -6.39 -8.14
C PRO A 131 15.80 -4.97 -8.68
N ASP A 132 16.44 -4.83 -9.85
CA ASP A 132 16.65 -3.52 -10.50
C ASP A 132 15.35 -2.93 -11.04
N ALA A 133 14.48 -3.77 -11.62
CA ALA A 133 13.16 -3.36 -12.06
C ALA A 133 12.31 -2.86 -10.87
N LEU A 134 12.28 -3.59 -9.76
CA LEU A 134 11.57 -3.19 -8.54
C LEU A 134 12.16 -1.89 -7.93
N ALA A 135 13.48 -1.74 -7.96
CA ALA A 135 14.14 -0.51 -7.52
C ALA A 135 13.76 0.68 -8.42
N ALA A 136 13.69 0.48 -9.75
CA ALA A 136 13.25 1.52 -10.69
C ALA A 136 11.81 1.97 -10.40
N ILE A 137 10.87 1.03 -10.16
CA ILE A 137 9.48 1.34 -9.81
C ILE A 137 9.42 2.22 -8.54
N ARG A 138 10.16 1.83 -7.49
CA ARG A 138 10.20 2.62 -6.24
C ARG A 138 10.80 4.01 -6.43
N ARG A 139 11.86 4.15 -7.27
CA ARG A 139 12.47 5.45 -7.60
C ARG A 139 11.47 6.36 -8.30
N GLN A 140 10.77 5.86 -9.31
CA GLN A 140 9.77 6.65 -10.06
C GLN A 140 8.65 7.16 -9.14
N ASN A 141 8.10 6.31 -8.27
CA ASN A 141 7.09 6.74 -7.30
C ASN A 141 7.66 7.75 -6.28
N GLY A 142 8.91 7.58 -5.87
CA GLY A 142 9.62 8.55 -5.01
C GLY A 142 9.76 9.92 -5.66
N GLN A 143 10.05 9.98 -6.95
CA GLN A 143 10.15 11.23 -7.73
C GLN A 143 8.80 11.96 -7.82
N VAL A 144 7.72 11.23 -8.14
CA VAL A 144 6.37 11.81 -8.18
C VAL A 144 5.96 12.36 -6.81
N ARG A 145 6.22 11.59 -5.73
CA ARG A 145 5.93 12.03 -4.36
C ARG A 145 6.74 13.25 -3.97
N GLY A 146 8.02 13.29 -4.33
CA GLY A 146 8.90 14.46 -4.12
C GLY A 146 8.39 15.70 -4.84
N ALA A 147 8.00 15.58 -6.11
CA ALA A 147 7.41 16.67 -6.88
C ALA A 147 6.09 17.15 -6.23
N LEU A 148 5.19 16.23 -5.89
CA LEU A 148 3.89 16.55 -5.29
C LEU A 148 4.06 17.27 -3.96
N THR A 149 4.92 16.77 -3.07
CA THR A 149 5.14 17.40 -1.76
C THR A 149 5.97 18.68 -1.82
N GLY A 150 6.86 18.80 -2.80
CA GLY A 150 7.79 19.93 -2.96
C GLY A 150 7.22 21.11 -3.73
N THR A 151 6.22 20.89 -4.60
CA THR A 151 5.80 21.96 -5.54
C THR A 151 4.31 22.30 -5.51
N MET A 152 3.43 21.42 -5.03
CA MET A 152 2.00 21.72 -4.99
C MET A 152 1.65 22.66 -3.83
N LEU A 153 0.79 23.64 -4.14
CA LEU A 153 0.13 24.46 -3.12
C LEU A 153 -0.72 23.56 -2.20
N ARG A 154 -0.74 23.83 -0.90
CA ARG A 154 -1.50 23.09 0.11
C ARG A 154 -3.00 23.45 0.06
N ASN A 155 -3.60 23.29 -1.11
CA ASN A 155 -5.02 23.49 -1.36
C ASN A 155 -5.78 22.14 -1.36
N ASP A 156 -7.07 22.19 -1.68
CA ASP A 156 -7.92 20.99 -1.78
C ASP A 156 -7.34 19.91 -2.72
N GLY A 157 -6.76 20.30 -3.84
CA GLY A 157 -6.14 19.33 -4.78
C GLY A 157 -4.99 18.56 -4.17
N PHE A 158 -4.11 19.21 -3.42
CA PHE A 158 -3.05 18.55 -2.67
C PHE A 158 -3.63 17.59 -1.62
N HIS A 159 -4.65 18.04 -0.88
CA HIS A 159 -5.24 17.23 0.18
C HIS A 159 -5.96 15.99 -0.37
N PHE A 160 -6.67 16.06 -1.50
CA PHE A 160 -7.24 14.88 -2.15
C PHE A 160 -6.17 13.88 -2.60
N ALA A 161 -5.06 14.33 -3.16
CA ALA A 161 -3.96 13.45 -3.54
C ALA A 161 -3.33 12.75 -2.30
N GLN A 162 -3.10 13.49 -1.22
CA GLN A 162 -2.56 12.92 0.03
C GLN A 162 -3.54 11.94 0.68
N LEU A 163 -4.84 12.26 0.68
CA LEU A 163 -5.89 11.38 1.18
C LEU A 163 -5.85 10.02 0.46
N GLY A 164 -5.75 10.04 -0.87
CA GLY A 164 -5.59 8.82 -1.67
C GLY A 164 -4.34 8.03 -1.30
N THR A 165 -3.20 8.71 -1.13
CA THR A 165 -1.93 8.09 -0.72
C THR A 165 -2.07 7.36 0.62
N PHE A 166 -2.60 8.03 1.65
CA PHE A 166 -2.60 7.46 3.01
C PHE A 166 -3.67 6.40 3.21
N LEU A 167 -4.81 6.49 2.55
CA LEU A 167 -5.82 5.40 2.54
C LEU A 167 -5.27 4.13 1.87
N GLU A 168 -4.60 4.25 0.73
CA GLU A 168 -4.00 3.09 0.06
C GLU A 168 -2.86 2.49 0.88
N ARG A 169 -2.09 3.33 1.54
CA ARG A 169 -0.98 2.88 2.40
C ARG A 169 -1.48 2.15 3.64
N ALA A 170 -2.50 2.65 4.31
CA ALA A 170 -3.12 2.01 5.47
C ALA A 170 -3.68 0.63 5.09
N ASP A 171 -4.44 0.55 3.98
CA ASP A 171 -4.97 -0.72 3.46
C ASP A 171 -3.85 -1.75 3.21
N ASN A 172 -2.77 -1.33 2.56
CA ASN A 172 -1.64 -2.24 2.26
C ASN A 172 -0.92 -2.72 3.53
N ILE A 173 -0.67 -1.85 4.51
CA ILE A 173 0.00 -2.24 5.77
C ILE A 173 -0.86 -3.25 6.53
N ALA A 174 -2.17 -3.01 6.61
CA ALA A 174 -3.09 -3.94 7.26
C ALA A 174 -3.07 -5.32 6.57
N ARG A 175 -3.10 -5.37 5.24
CA ARG A 175 -3.00 -6.63 4.48
C ARG A 175 -1.68 -7.36 4.69
N ILE A 176 -0.56 -6.64 4.70
CA ILE A 176 0.77 -7.24 4.94
C ILE A 176 0.82 -7.89 6.33
N LEU A 177 0.27 -7.23 7.34
CA LEU A 177 0.21 -7.79 8.70
C LEU A 177 -0.73 -8.99 8.78
N ASP A 178 -1.90 -8.92 8.13
CA ASP A 178 -2.91 -9.96 8.14
C ASP A 178 -2.43 -11.27 7.50
N VAL A 179 -1.77 -11.17 6.36
CA VAL A 179 -1.22 -12.36 5.66
C VAL A 179 -0.16 -13.07 6.48
N LYS A 180 0.65 -12.33 7.24
CA LYS A 180 1.64 -12.94 8.13
C LYS A 180 1.00 -13.89 9.13
N TYR A 181 -0.15 -13.52 9.66
CA TYR A 181 -0.82 -14.31 10.70
C TYR A 181 -1.38 -15.64 10.14
N TYR A 182 -1.90 -15.65 8.92
CA TYR A 182 -2.62 -16.80 8.35
C TYR A 182 -1.78 -17.73 7.49
N LEU A 183 -0.91 -17.19 6.65
CA LEU A 183 -0.27 -17.97 5.59
C LEU A 183 1.16 -18.37 5.92
N LEU A 184 1.80 -17.66 6.83
CA LEU A 184 3.22 -17.88 7.10
C LEU A 184 3.49 -18.68 8.38
N LEU A 185 2.45 -19.02 9.16
CA LEU A 185 2.54 -19.88 10.34
C LEU A 185 1.96 -21.28 10.01
N PRO A 186 2.77 -22.21 9.52
CA PRO A 186 2.28 -23.56 9.17
C PRO A 186 1.83 -24.39 10.39
N SER A 187 2.23 -24.01 11.61
CA SER A 187 1.73 -24.58 12.86
C SER A 187 2.10 -23.70 14.05
N VAL A 188 1.37 -23.83 15.14
CA VAL A 188 1.63 -23.19 16.45
C VAL A 188 3.03 -23.49 16.97
N ALA A 189 3.62 -24.62 16.58
CA ALA A 189 4.97 -25.06 16.98
C ALA A 189 6.10 -24.19 16.40
N HIS A 190 5.84 -23.31 15.43
CA HIS A 190 6.86 -22.46 14.79
C HIS A 190 6.84 -21.00 15.30
N ILE A 191 5.95 -20.68 16.22
CA ILE A 191 5.87 -19.33 16.83
C ILE A 191 7.16 -19.06 17.62
N GLY A 192 7.84 -17.96 17.29
CA GLY A 192 9.09 -17.55 17.94
C GLY A 192 10.35 -18.27 17.45
N GLY A 193 10.23 -19.19 16.48
CA GLY A 193 11.37 -19.86 15.86
C GLY A 193 12.15 -18.97 14.87
N SER A 194 13.30 -19.47 14.39
CA SER A 194 14.15 -18.75 13.42
C SER A 194 13.41 -18.38 12.13
N ILE A 195 12.50 -19.22 11.72
CA ILE A 195 11.65 -19.04 10.53
C ILE A 195 10.68 -17.87 10.71
N ASP A 196 10.05 -17.79 11.87
CA ASP A 196 9.14 -16.72 12.22
C ASP A 196 9.86 -15.36 12.23
N ASN A 197 11.05 -15.32 12.81
CA ASN A 197 11.89 -14.12 12.85
C ASN A 197 12.27 -13.62 11.45
N VAL A 198 12.66 -14.50 10.53
CA VAL A 198 12.99 -14.14 9.13
C VAL A 198 11.77 -13.55 8.41
N GLN A 199 10.59 -14.09 8.66
CA GLN A 199 9.35 -13.58 8.07
C GLN A 199 9.01 -12.17 8.61
N TRP A 200 9.12 -11.96 9.92
CA TRP A 200 8.91 -10.64 10.53
C TRP A 200 9.92 -9.60 10.04
N GLU A 201 11.19 -9.97 9.90
CA GLU A 201 12.18 -9.10 9.26
C GLU A 201 11.82 -8.76 7.82
N THR A 202 11.30 -9.71 7.07
CA THR A 202 10.87 -9.46 5.68
C THR A 202 9.71 -8.49 5.62
N ILE A 203 8.74 -8.59 6.53
CA ILE A 203 7.67 -7.60 6.67
C ILE A 203 8.24 -6.21 6.95
N LEU A 204 9.12 -6.07 7.93
CA LEU A 204 9.75 -4.78 8.24
C LEU A 204 10.51 -4.21 7.03
N ARG A 205 11.18 -5.06 6.24
CA ARG A 205 11.89 -4.66 5.01
C ARG A 205 10.91 -4.23 3.91
N SER A 206 9.79 -4.94 3.72
CA SER A 206 8.79 -4.61 2.71
C SER A 206 8.18 -3.23 2.91
N VAL A 207 8.00 -2.81 4.16
CA VAL A 207 7.50 -1.46 4.50
C VAL A 207 8.62 -0.44 4.77
N SER A 208 9.90 -0.79 4.51
CA SER A 208 11.08 0.05 4.78
C SER A 208 11.25 0.45 6.25
N ALA A 209 10.74 -0.33 7.18
CA ALA A 209 10.73 -0.04 8.61
C ALA A 209 11.86 -0.76 9.38
N HIS A 210 12.58 -1.70 8.76
CA HIS A 210 13.56 -2.56 9.43
C HIS A 210 14.65 -1.77 10.18
N ARG A 211 15.24 -0.73 9.57
CA ARG A 211 16.28 0.08 10.25
C ARG A 211 15.71 0.87 11.41
N ALA A 212 14.54 1.49 11.24
CA ALA A 212 13.87 2.24 12.28
C ALA A 212 13.45 1.35 13.45
N TYR A 213 12.96 0.14 13.18
CA TYR A 213 12.67 -0.85 14.21
C TYR A 213 13.92 -1.22 15.03
N ARG A 214 15.02 -1.56 14.36
CA ARG A 214 16.27 -1.90 15.03
C ARG A 214 16.86 -0.74 15.84
N TRP A 215 16.66 0.46 15.41
CA TRP A 215 17.08 1.66 16.12
C TRP A 215 16.32 1.85 17.44
N LEU A 216 15.01 1.56 17.44
CA LEU A 216 14.16 1.72 18.63
C LEU A 216 14.19 0.51 19.58
N TYR A 217 14.20 -0.69 19.02
CA TYR A 217 14.01 -1.94 19.78
C TYR A 217 15.25 -2.84 19.79
N GLY A 218 16.35 -2.45 19.15
CA GLY A 218 17.58 -3.24 19.06
C GLY A 218 17.50 -4.40 18.07
N ALA A 219 18.24 -5.47 18.34
CA ALA A 219 18.34 -6.63 17.43
C ALA A 219 17.25 -7.68 17.66
N GLU A 220 16.50 -7.58 18.74
CA GLU A 220 15.45 -8.56 19.09
C GLU A 220 14.27 -8.45 18.13
N ILE A 221 13.90 -9.57 17.53
CA ILE A 221 12.70 -9.69 16.69
C ILE A 221 11.56 -10.24 17.55
N SER A 222 10.54 -9.42 17.75
CA SER A 222 9.34 -9.77 18.51
C SER A 222 8.08 -9.44 17.70
N ALA A 223 7.23 -10.44 17.50
CA ALA A 223 5.95 -10.28 16.80
C ALA A 223 5.10 -9.15 17.40
N LEU A 224 5.00 -9.12 18.73
CA LEU A 224 4.24 -8.10 19.46
C LEU A 224 4.79 -6.70 19.22
N LYS A 225 6.13 -6.51 19.39
CA LYS A 225 6.79 -5.22 19.17
C LYS A 225 6.70 -4.75 17.71
N ILE A 226 6.77 -5.68 16.74
CA ILE A 226 6.64 -5.34 15.31
C ILE A 226 5.22 -4.96 14.99
N ALA A 227 4.23 -5.69 15.50
CA ALA A 227 2.83 -5.33 15.32
C ALA A 227 2.52 -3.96 15.98
N GLU A 228 2.97 -3.71 17.20
CA GLU A 228 2.87 -2.41 17.86
C GLU A 228 3.47 -1.29 16.99
N PHE A 229 4.67 -1.51 16.48
CA PHE A 229 5.38 -0.55 15.65
C PHE A 229 4.66 -0.24 14.34
N LEU A 230 4.09 -1.26 13.69
CA LEU A 230 3.38 -1.09 12.43
C LEU A 230 1.91 -0.65 12.59
N ILE A 231 1.30 -0.87 13.75
CA ILE A 231 -0.08 -0.48 14.02
C ILE A 231 -0.13 0.88 14.72
N LEU A 232 0.58 1.04 15.84
CA LEU A 232 0.35 2.14 16.79
C LEU A 232 1.40 3.25 16.76
N TYR A 233 2.58 3.04 16.14
CA TYR A 233 3.67 4.00 16.24
C TYR A 233 3.46 5.21 15.33
N ARG A 234 3.07 6.35 15.92
CA ARG A 234 2.64 7.57 15.24
C ARG A 234 3.75 8.29 14.44
N GLN A 235 5.02 8.01 14.69
CA GLN A 235 6.15 8.62 13.98
C GLN A 235 6.63 7.79 12.77
N LEU A 236 6.11 6.56 12.59
CA LEU A 236 6.46 5.74 11.45
C LEU A 236 5.56 6.07 10.25
N PRO A 237 6.07 6.62 9.13
CA PRO A 237 5.24 6.99 7.97
C PRO A 237 4.47 5.82 7.32
N ARG A 238 4.79 4.60 7.72
CA ARG A 238 4.13 3.35 7.31
C ARG A 238 3.64 2.57 8.53
N SER A 239 2.99 3.25 9.46
CA SER A 239 2.11 2.62 10.46
C SER A 239 0.65 2.95 10.19
N LEU A 240 -0.27 2.15 10.73
CA LEU A 240 -1.70 2.43 10.61
C LEU A 240 -2.05 3.74 11.31
N ALA A 241 -1.49 3.98 12.51
CA ALA A 241 -1.75 5.20 13.27
C ALA A 241 -1.32 6.46 12.50
N PHE A 242 -0.10 6.48 11.96
CA PHE A 242 0.35 7.61 11.13
C PHE A 242 -0.56 7.84 9.93
N CYS A 243 -0.90 6.77 9.20
CA CYS A 243 -1.75 6.90 8.01
C CYS A 243 -3.14 7.43 8.36
N CYS A 244 -3.76 6.94 9.43
CA CYS A 244 -5.07 7.42 9.88
C CYS A 244 -5.06 8.89 10.29
N GLU A 245 -4.04 9.31 11.06
CA GLU A 245 -3.87 10.72 11.42
C GLU A 245 -3.72 11.64 10.20
N ARG A 246 -2.98 11.19 9.18
CA ARG A 246 -2.88 11.95 7.93
C ARG A 246 -4.20 11.99 7.16
N VAL A 247 -4.95 10.88 7.14
CA VAL A 247 -6.29 10.85 6.53
C VAL A 247 -7.23 11.84 7.22
N GLU A 248 -7.28 11.82 8.56
CA GLU A 248 -8.11 12.75 9.35
C GLU A 248 -7.68 14.20 9.13
N GLU A 249 -6.38 14.49 9.15
CA GLU A 249 -5.84 15.82 8.89
C GLU A 249 -6.24 16.35 7.52
N HIS A 250 -6.03 15.55 6.47
CA HIS A 250 -6.33 15.99 5.11
C HIS A 250 -7.82 16.16 4.86
N LEU A 251 -8.68 15.28 5.41
CA LEU A 251 -10.13 15.49 5.39
C LEU A 251 -10.53 16.76 6.13
N GLY A 252 -9.96 17.01 7.32
CA GLY A 252 -10.20 18.23 8.06
C GLY A 252 -9.78 19.51 7.32
N GLN A 253 -8.68 19.48 6.54
CA GLN A 253 -8.29 20.60 5.69
C GLN A 253 -9.29 20.83 4.54
N ILE A 254 -9.75 19.76 3.90
CA ILE A 254 -10.76 19.83 2.83
C ILE A 254 -12.07 20.44 3.40
N GLN A 255 -12.57 19.92 4.52
CA GLN A 255 -13.79 20.40 5.19
C GLN A 255 -13.71 21.88 5.53
N ARG A 256 -12.58 22.35 6.07
CA ARG A 256 -12.36 23.78 6.34
C ARG A 256 -12.43 24.62 5.06
N GLY A 257 -11.88 24.12 3.96
CA GLY A 257 -11.92 24.81 2.67
C GLY A 257 -13.33 24.95 2.08
N TYR A 258 -14.22 23.99 2.38
CA TYR A 258 -15.61 23.99 1.91
C TYR A 258 -16.61 24.48 2.98
N ALA A 259 -16.17 24.76 4.21
CA ALA A 259 -17.00 25.09 5.37
C ALA A 259 -18.11 24.06 5.63
N GLU A 260 -17.85 22.79 5.40
CA GLU A 260 -18.81 21.69 5.48
C GLU A 260 -18.21 20.49 6.21
N GLU A 261 -18.94 19.98 7.23
CA GLU A 261 -18.63 18.68 7.84
C GLU A 261 -19.23 17.55 7.02
N THR A 262 -18.41 16.54 6.73
CA THR A 262 -18.83 15.39 5.94
C THR A 262 -18.86 14.12 6.78
N GLU A 263 -19.63 13.12 6.31
CA GLU A 263 -19.67 11.80 6.96
C GLU A 263 -18.28 11.13 6.91
N ALA A 264 -17.54 11.29 5.81
CA ALA A 264 -16.17 10.79 5.70
C ALA A 264 -15.25 11.37 6.80
N GLY A 265 -15.40 12.65 7.15
CA GLY A 265 -14.66 13.28 8.24
C GLY A 265 -14.96 12.65 9.59
N ARG A 266 -16.25 12.43 9.90
CA ARG A 266 -16.68 11.75 11.14
C ARG A 266 -16.17 10.31 11.21
N MET A 267 -16.23 9.58 10.10
CA MET A 267 -15.71 8.20 10.01
C MET A 267 -14.20 8.15 10.20
N ALA A 268 -13.43 9.10 9.65
CA ALA A 268 -11.99 9.15 9.83
C ALA A 268 -11.60 9.39 11.30
N ALA A 269 -12.25 10.35 11.95
CA ALA A 269 -12.04 10.63 13.38
C ALA A 269 -12.40 9.42 14.26
N ALA A 270 -13.52 8.74 13.95
CA ALA A 270 -13.92 7.51 14.65
C ALA A 270 -12.89 6.39 14.44
N LEU A 271 -12.38 6.19 13.21
CA LEU A 271 -11.37 5.19 12.90
C LEU A 271 -10.09 5.40 13.73
N CYS A 272 -9.60 6.65 13.81
CA CYS A 272 -8.42 6.99 14.60
C CYS A 272 -8.66 6.76 16.10
N ARG A 273 -9.79 7.22 16.63
CA ARG A 273 -10.10 7.13 18.06
C ARG A 273 -10.38 5.68 18.50
N ASP A 274 -11.23 4.96 17.75
CA ASP A 274 -11.80 3.70 18.23
C ASP A 274 -10.89 2.51 17.92
N ARG A 275 -10.07 2.59 16.88
CA ARG A 275 -9.20 1.50 16.46
C ARG A 275 -7.75 1.61 16.91
N LEU A 276 -7.24 2.82 17.16
CA LEU A 276 -5.81 3.04 17.41
C LEU A 276 -5.51 3.56 18.83
N SER A 277 -6.47 3.45 19.75
CA SER A 277 -6.30 3.81 21.16
C SER A 277 -6.03 2.61 22.07
N ALA A 278 -6.37 1.39 21.62
CA ALA A 278 -6.15 0.18 22.41
C ALA A 278 -4.65 -0.17 22.50
N PRO A 279 -4.17 -0.65 23.67
CA PRO A 279 -2.80 -1.16 23.78
C PRO A 279 -2.65 -2.42 22.93
N ILE A 280 -1.44 -2.66 22.41
CA ILE A 280 -1.17 -3.78 21.51
C ILE A 280 -1.54 -5.15 22.10
N GLN A 281 -1.38 -5.32 23.40
CA GLN A 281 -1.78 -6.55 24.09
C GLN A 281 -3.28 -6.84 23.94
N ALA A 282 -4.12 -5.83 24.12
CA ALA A 282 -5.58 -5.99 23.94
C ALA A 282 -5.94 -6.35 22.48
N ILE A 283 -5.20 -5.84 21.49
CA ILE A 283 -5.37 -6.23 20.08
C ILE A 283 -5.01 -7.70 19.87
N PHE A 284 -3.93 -8.18 20.49
CA PHE A 284 -3.54 -9.59 20.40
C PHE A 284 -4.53 -10.52 21.12
N ASP A 285 -4.96 -10.15 22.31
CA ASP A 285 -5.93 -10.93 23.10
C ASP A 285 -7.29 -11.02 22.40
N GLY A 286 -7.69 -9.97 21.69
CA GLY A 286 -8.91 -9.92 20.88
C GLY A 286 -8.79 -10.56 19.49
N GLY A 287 -7.58 -10.99 19.09
CA GLY A 287 -7.29 -11.54 17.76
C GLY A 287 -6.80 -10.48 16.78
N LEU A 288 -5.51 -10.59 16.40
CA LEU A 288 -4.89 -9.65 15.44
C LEU A 288 -5.57 -9.69 14.07
N HIS A 289 -5.99 -10.87 13.59
CA HIS A 289 -6.70 -11.01 12.32
C HIS A 289 -8.04 -10.30 12.33
N GLU A 290 -8.84 -10.54 13.35
CA GLU A 290 -10.17 -9.94 13.54
C GLU A 290 -10.06 -8.41 13.60
N TYR A 291 -9.04 -7.92 14.30
CA TYR A 291 -8.72 -6.49 14.35
C TYR A 291 -8.38 -5.93 12.95
N LEU A 292 -7.45 -6.57 12.22
CA LEU A 292 -7.01 -6.14 10.89
C LEU A 292 -8.13 -6.23 9.85
N SER A 293 -8.92 -7.31 9.88
CA SER A 293 -10.11 -7.47 9.02
C SER A 293 -11.13 -6.36 9.27
N GLY A 294 -11.40 -6.07 10.53
CA GLY A 294 -12.28 -4.96 10.93
C GLY A 294 -11.73 -3.60 10.49
N PHE A 295 -10.41 -3.39 10.59
CA PHE A 295 -9.74 -2.18 10.13
C PHE A 295 -9.84 -2.02 8.60
N LEU A 296 -9.60 -3.07 7.84
CA LEU A 296 -9.74 -3.09 6.37
C LEU A 296 -11.17 -2.80 5.93
N GLY A 297 -12.16 -3.39 6.62
CA GLY A 297 -13.58 -3.11 6.38
C GLY A 297 -13.92 -1.63 6.60
N ALA A 298 -13.46 -1.06 7.73
CA ALA A 298 -13.70 0.34 8.08
C ALA A 298 -12.99 1.31 7.10
N THR A 299 -11.73 1.04 6.76
CA THR A 299 -10.98 1.85 5.79
C THR A 299 -11.61 1.79 4.39
N GLY A 300 -12.09 0.61 3.98
CA GLY A 300 -12.83 0.46 2.72
C GLY A 300 -14.16 1.20 2.69
N ALA A 301 -14.90 1.21 3.82
CA ALA A 301 -16.14 1.98 3.97
C ALA A 301 -15.86 3.49 3.91
N LEU A 302 -14.81 3.95 4.61
CA LEU A 302 -14.36 5.33 4.57
C LEU A 302 -13.99 5.77 3.14
N ALA A 303 -13.24 4.95 2.41
CA ALA A 303 -12.87 5.26 1.01
C ALA A 303 -14.10 5.47 0.12
N ARG A 304 -15.11 4.58 0.23
CA ARG A 304 -16.38 4.74 -0.50
C ARG A 304 -17.18 5.96 -0.07
N GLN A 305 -17.12 6.32 1.22
CA GLN A 305 -17.80 7.53 1.72
C GLN A 305 -17.14 8.80 1.20
N VAL A 306 -15.81 8.85 1.13
CA VAL A 306 -15.07 9.95 0.49
C VAL A 306 -15.55 10.14 -0.96
N GLU A 307 -15.68 9.06 -1.74
CA GLU A 307 -16.16 9.14 -3.13
C GLU A 307 -17.58 9.72 -3.24
N ARG A 308 -18.46 9.39 -2.30
CA ARG A 308 -19.84 9.90 -2.25
C ARG A 308 -19.89 11.37 -1.83
N ASP A 309 -19.26 11.71 -0.70
CA ASP A 309 -19.32 13.06 -0.12
C ASP A 309 -18.76 14.11 -1.10
N TYR A 310 -17.72 13.73 -1.86
CA TYR A 310 -17.06 14.62 -2.81
C TYR A 310 -17.44 14.37 -4.27
N ARG A 311 -18.44 13.52 -4.55
CA ARG A 311 -19.06 13.28 -5.86
C ARG A 311 -18.06 12.96 -6.97
N PHE A 312 -17.20 11.97 -6.76
CA PHE A 312 -16.13 11.64 -7.72
C PHE A 312 -16.64 11.13 -9.07
N VAL A 313 -17.85 10.63 -9.16
CA VAL A 313 -18.45 9.97 -10.32
C VAL A 313 -19.56 10.80 -10.98
N GLU A 314 -19.84 12.00 -10.48
CA GLU A 314 -20.85 12.92 -11.07
C GLU A 314 -20.23 13.95 -11.99
#